data_80931bb1cd0494af42138b6976bca98b
#
_entry.id   80931bb1cd0494af42138b6976bca98b
#
_cell.length_a   1.000
_cell.length_b   1.000
_cell.length_c   1.000
_cell.angle_alpha   90.00
_cell.angle_beta   90.00
_cell.angle_gamma   90.00
#
_symmetry.space_group_name_H-M   'P 1'
#
loop_
_entity.id
_entity.type
_entity.pdbx_description
1 polymer ?
#
loop_
_entity_poly.entity_id
_entity_poly.type
_entity_poly.pdbx_seq_one_letter_code
_entity_poly.pdbx_strand_id
1 'polypeptide(L)'
;MDSKEYETIARLEQVLMPYATGRRDELRRRNGRLVHYTSAENAIKILYSKQVWMRNTKCMADYMEVLHGHQMLLQFFSNEKKRTGFYQALNKCHAGVGEEALQLFDEWWRNNIQFEIYVTSVSEHADTEDAHGRLSMWRAFGHVSGARAAIVMRLPEPAEALGLRVMLSPVAYFNYVELEKQLNRVIRSIKQHKEFLASLPRDIVKEMMFITLLNAAVSLKHEGFREEREWRIVYIPRVHQSKLLLSNTEIIEGVPQLVYKIPLKDSQEDDVVGVEIPALVDRVIIGPTAYPIPIAHAFMIALQNAGVTDAASRIVVSNIPLRP
;
A
#
# COMPACT_ATOMS: atom_id res chain seq x y z
N MET A 1 -1.57 -1.41 21.21
CA MET A 1 -2.48 -0.24 21.10
C MET A 1 -3.80 -0.63 21.75
N ASP A 2 -4.39 0.21 22.60
CA ASP A 2 -5.68 -0.13 23.18
C ASP A 2 -6.83 0.11 22.17
N SER A 3 -8.01 -0.48 22.44
CA SER A 3 -9.18 -0.38 21.55
C SER A 3 -9.64 1.06 21.34
N LYS A 4 -9.53 1.92 22.33
CA LYS A 4 -9.97 3.33 22.27
C LYS A 4 -9.01 4.16 21.43
N GLU A 5 -7.70 3.87 21.52
CA GLU A 5 -6.69 4.51 20.70
C GLU A 5 -6.87 4.13 19.22
N TYR A 6 -7.13 2.84 18.94
CA TYR A 6 -7.44 2.38 17.60
C TYR A 6 -8.68 3.06 17.00
N GLU A 7 -9.79 3.12 17.75
CA GLU A 7 -11.01 3.78 17.29
C GLU A 7 -10.78 5.27 17.00
N THR A 8 -9.95 5.94 17.81
CA THR A 8 -9.58 7.34 17.61
C THR A 8 -8.80 7.54 16.33
N ILE A 9 -7.80 6.69 16.05
CA ILE A 9 -7.00 6.74 14.82
C ILE A 9 -7.88 6.42 13.62
N ALA A 10 -8.72 5.39 13.67
CA ALA A 10 -9.63 5.03 12.59
C ALA A 10 -10.58 6.18 12.25
N ARG A 11 -11.12 6.87 13.26
CA ARG A 11 -11.95 8.05 13.05
C ARG A 11 -11.17 9.23 12.47
N LEU A 12 -9.93 9.46 12.91
CA LEU A 12 -9.02 10.47 12.30
C LEU A 12 -8.79 10.20 10.82
N GLU A 13 -8.51 8.95 10.47
CA GLU A 13 -8.34 8.56 9.06
C GLU A 13 -9.62 8.80 8.25
N GLN A 14 -10.80 8.48 8.79
CA GLN A 14 -12.08 8.77 8.12
C GLN A 14 -12.25 10.27 7.85
N VAL A 15 -11.85 11.12 8.78
CA VAL A 15 -11.95 12.58 8.62
C VAL A 15 -10.92 13.13 7.66
N LEU A 16 -9.67 12.73 7.78
CA LEU A 16 -8.54 13.30 7.06
C LEU A 16 -8.22 12.61 5.72
N MET A 17 -8.60 11.31 5.59
CA MET A 17 -8.34 10.50 4.40
C MET A 17 -9.62 9.85 3.83
N PRO A 18 -10.71 10.63 3.57
CA PRO A 18 -12.02 10.07 3.23
C PRO A 18 -12.06 9.28 1.92
N TYR A 19 -11.10 9.48 1.00
CA TYR A 19 -10.95 8.66 -0.19
C TYR A 19 -10.37 7.29 0.15
N ALA A 20 -9.25 7.25 0.85
CA ALA A 20 -8.55 6.00 1.17
C ALA A 20 -9.40 5.10 2.08
N THR A 21 -10.05 5.68 3.12
CA THR A 21 -10.95 4.92 4.01
C THR A 21 -12.15 4.38 3.26
N GLY A 22 -12.79 5.19 2.42
CA GLY A 22 -13.93 4.73 1.61
C GLY A 22 -13.58 3.58 0.66
N ARG A 23 -12.38 3.60 0.06
CA ARG A 23 -11.90 2.50 -0.81
C ARG A 23 -11.58 1.24 0.00
N ARG A 24 -10.99 1.38 1.21
CA ARG A 24 -10.74 0.25 2.12
C ARG A 24 -12.04 -0.40 2.57
N ASP A 25 -13.03 0.39 2.94
CA ASP A 25 -14.35 -0.09 3.35
C ASP A 25 -15.09 -0.79 2.22
N GLU A 26 -14.99 -0.27 0.99
CA GLU A 26 -15.54 -0.90 -0.21
C GLU A 26 -14.90 -2.27 -0.48
N LEU A 27 -13.56 -2.35 -0.41
CA LEU A 27 -12.81 -3.59 -0.60
C LEU A 27 -13.24 -4.66 0.42
N ARG A 28 -13.38 -4.29 1.71
CA ARG A 28 -13.83 -5.19 2.77
C ARG A 28 -15.27 -5.64 2.59
N ARG A 29 -16.21 -4.69 2.36
CA ARG A 29 -17.64 -5.04 2.21
C ARG A 29 -17.91 -6.08 1.13
N ARG A 30 -17.09 -6.12 0.08
CA ARG A 30 -17.18 -7.12 -0.99
C ARG A 30 -16.27 -8.33 -0.76
N ASN A 31 -15.67 -8.48 0.42
CA ASN A 31 -14.66 -9.51 0.71
C ASN A 31 -13.55 -9.57 -0.37
N GLY A 32 -13.10 -8.37 -0.78
CA GLY A 32 -12.17 -8.21 -1.90
C GLY A 32 -10.79 -8.75 -1.59
N ARG A 33 -10.14 -9.25 -2.64
CA ARG A 33 -8.80 -9.81 -2.58
C ARG A 33 -7.80 -8.88 -3.26
N LEU A 34 -6.56 -8.95 -2.81
CA LEU A 34 -5.42 -8.29 -3.48
C LEU A 34 -4.52 -9.35 -4.10
N VAL A 35 -3.75 -8.94 -5.10
CA VAL A 35 -2.85 -9.83 -5.83
C VAL A 35 -1.48 -9.18 -6.01
N HIS A 36 -0.42 -9.94 -5.74
CA HIS A 36 0.95 -9.53 -6.00
C HIS A 36 1.47 -10.25 -7.25
N TYR A 37 1.61 -9.51 -8.36
CA TYR A 37 2.20 -10.00 -9.61
C TYR A 37 3.71 -9.85 -9.54
N THR A 38 4.44 -10.94 -9.85
CA THR A 38 5.90 -10.96 -9.78
C THR A 38 6.48 -12.09 -10.66
N SER A 39 7.80 -12.26 -10.67
CA SER A 39 8.42 -13.46 -11.24
C SER A 39 8.10 -14.71 -10.40
N ALA A 40 8.03 -15.87 -11.04
CA ALA A 40 7.84 -17.15 -10.32
C ALA A 40 8.96 -17.37 -9.29
N GLU A 41 10.18 -16.96 -9.59
CA GLU A 41 11.32 -16.99 -8.66
C GLU A 41 11.05 -16.18 -7.39
N ASN A 42 10.61 -14.93 -7.53
CA ASN A 42 10.32 -14.09 -6.38
C ASN A 42 9.12 -14.61 -5.57
N ALA A 43 8.08 -15.10 -6.26
CA ALA A 43 6.93 -15.70 -5.58
C ALA A 43 7.34 -16.93 -4.74
N ILE A 44 8.19 -17.80 -5.27
CA ILE A 44 8.75 -18.92 -4.52
C ILE A 44 9.59 -18.45 -3.33
N LYS A 45 10.43 -17.43 -3.52
CA LYS A 45 11.22 -16.82 -2.41
C LYS A 45 10.33 -16.29 -1.30
N ILE A 46 9.23 -15.63 -1.64
CA ILE A 46 8.24 -15.14 -0.65
C ILE A 46 7.68 -16.31 0.17
N LEU A 47 7.26 -17.39 -0.49
CA LEU A 47 6.67 -18.55 0.20
C LEU A 47 7.67 -19.28 1.11
N TYR A 48 8.91 -19.45 0.68
CA TYR A 48 9.95 -20.11 1.49
C TYR A 48 10.48 -19.23 2.63
N SER A 49 10.75 -17.96 2.35
CA SER A 49 11.27 -17.04 3.37
C SER A 49 10.18 -16.57 4.33
N LYS A 50 8.91 -16.73 3.96
CA LYS A 50 7.75 -16.16 4.67
C LYS A 50 7.91 -14.65 4.91
N GLN A 51 8.39 -13.94 3.89
CA GLN A 51 8.65 -12.51 3.95
C GLN A 51 8.28 -11.83 2.62
N VAL A 52 7.66 -10.66 2.71
CA VAL A 52 7.45 -9.76 1.56
C VAL A 52 8.40 -8.57 1.69
N TRP A 53 9.11 -8.27 0.62
CA TRP A 53 10.07 -7.16 0.63
C TRP A 53 9.41 -5.85 0.23
N MET A 54 9.71 -4.83 1.00
CA MET A 54 9.39 -3.43 0.69
C MET A 54 10.65 -2.76 0.16
N ARG A 55 10.58 -2.24 -1.04
CA ARG A 55 11.70 -1.58 -1.71
C ARG A 55 11.61 -0.07 -1.53
N ASN A 56 12.76 0.58 -1.52
CA ASN A 56 12.81 2.03 -1.55
C ASN A 56 12.22 2.55 -2.88
N THR A 57 11.34 3.54 -2.81
CA THR A 57 10.67 4.09 -4.00
C THR A 57 11.65 4.60 -5.05
N LYS A 58 12.82 5.11 -4.66
CA LYS A 58 13.88 5.57 -5.59
C LYS A 58 14.57 4.44 -6.37
N CYS A 59 14.52 3.22 -5.86
CA CYS A 59 15.08 2.05 -6.52
C CYS A 59 14.04 1.33 -7.40
N MET A 60 12.85 1.90 -7.54
CA MET A 60 11.77 1.34 -8.35
C MET A 60 11.53 2.20 -9.59
N ALA A 61 10.97 1.60 -10.64
CA ALA A 61 10.54 2.34 -11.84
C ALA A 61 9.52 3.44 -11.52
N ASP A 62 8.78 3.26 -10.43
CA ASP A 62 7.68 4.13 -9.99
C ASP A 62 8.14 5.42 -9.26
N TYR A 63 9.47 5.68 -9.18
CA TYR A 63 9.97 6.89 -8.51
C TYR A 63 9.37 8.20 -9.07
N MET A 64 9.23 8.27 -10.39
CA MET A 64 8.62 9.45 -11.05
C MET A 64 7.18 9.68 -10.63
N GLU A 65 6.48 8.65 -10.16
CA GLU A 65 5.10 8.75 -9.68
C GLU A 65 5.01 9.44 -8.33
N VAL A 66 5.95 9.17 -7.42
CA VAL A 66 6.02 9.87 -6.11
C VAL A 66 6.30 11.36 -6.32
N LEU A 67 7.18 11.69 -7.29
CA LEU A 67 7.41 13.08 -7.69
C LEU A 67 6.17 13.71 -8.31
N HIS A 68 5.43 12.98 -9.15
CA HIS A 68 4.18 13.44 -9.74
C HIS A 68 3.15 13.78 -8.66
N GLY A 69 2.93 12.88 -7.69
CA GLY A 69 2.02 13.12 -6.58
C GLY A 69 2.39 14.36 -5.76
N HIS A 70 3.67 14.53 -5.45
CA HIS A 70 4.16 15.72 -4.77
C HIS A 70 3.94 17.01 -5.58
N GLN A 71 4.26 16.99 -6.87
CA GLN A 71 4.06 18.16 -7.76
C GLN A 71 2.58 18.57 -7.85
N MET A 72 1.67 17.60 -7.91
CA MET A 72 0.22 17.88 -7.90
C MET A 72 -0.23 18.55 -6.59
N LEU A 73 0.31 18.14 -5.43
CA LEU A 73 0.04 18.78 -4.15
C LEU A 73 0.63 20.21 -4.10
N LEU A 74 1.86 20.39 -4.56
CA LEU A 74 2.48 21.72 -4.67
C LEU A 74 1.63 22.66 -5.54
N GLN A 75 1.13 22.18 -6.68
CA GLN A 75 0.25 22.96 -7.55
C GLN A 75 -1.03 23.39 -6.83
N PHE A 76 -1.63 22.53 -6.00
CA PHE A 76 -2.81 22.91 -5.21
C PHE A 76 -2.47 23.97 -4.16
N PHE A 77 -1.39 23.81 -3.41
CA PHE A 77 -1.01 24.71 -2.33
C PHE A 77 -0.31 26.00 -2.82
N SER A 78 0.15 26.07 -4.07
CA SER A 78 0.64 27.32 -4.68
C SER A 78 -0.48 28.35 -4.88
N ASN A 79 -1.73 27.89 -4.99
CA ASN A 79 -2.88 28.78 -5.04
C ASN A 79 -3.20 29.30 -3.63
N GLU A 80 -3.02 30.61 -3.43
CA GLU A 80 -3.19 31.25 -2.12
C GLU A 80 -4.59 31.03 -1.52
N LYS A 81 -5.65 31.15 -2.32
CA LYS A 81 -7.03 30.95 -1.84
C LYS A 81 -7.27 29.53 -1.35
N LYS A 82 -6.74 28.53 -2.04
CA LYS A 82 -6.86 27.12 -1.66
C LYS A 82 -6.06 26.83 -0.39
N ARG A 83 -4.83 27.31 -0.33
CA ARG A 83 -3.95 27.19 0.84
C ARG A 83 -4.55 27.85 2.07
N THR A 84 -5.05 29.08 1.93
CA THR A 84 -5.74 29.79 3.02
C THR A 84 -6.99 29.06 3.49
N GLY A 85 -7.78 28.48 2.56
CA GLY A 85 -8.95 27.67 2.90
C GLY A 85 -8.61 26.41 3.71
N PHE A 86 -7.48 25.78 3.40
CA PHE A 86 -6.94 24.64 4.13
C PHE A 86 -6.49 25.06 5.55
N TYR A 87 -5.69 26.13 5.66
CA TYR A 87 -5.27 26.68 6.95
C TYR A 87 -6.44 27.03 7.84
N GLN A 88 -7.40 27.77 7.32
CA GLN A 88 -8.59 28.18 8.08
C GLN A 88 -9.43 27.00 8.60
N ALA A 89 -9.46 25.88 7.86
CA ALA A 89 -10.18 24.72 8.29
C ALA A 89 -9.53 24.06 9.53
N LEU A 90 -8.21 23.86 9.49
CA LEU A 90 -7.43 23.25 10.58
C LEU A 90 -7.26 24.21 11.77
N ASN A 91 -7.03 25.50 11.52
CA ASN A 91 -6.82 26.49 12.57
C ASN A 91 -8.07 26.77 13.40
N LYS A 92 -9.26 26.40 12.89
CA LYS A 92 -10.50 26.37 13.71
C LYS A 92 -10.51 25.26 14.74
N CYS A 93 -9.68 24.23 14.58
CA CYS A 93 -9.52 23.15 15.55
C CYS A 93 -8.40 23.53 16.54
N HIS A 94 -7.23 23.89 16.02
CA HIS A 94 -6.08 24.30 16.82
C HIS A 94 -5.31 25.40 16.07
N ALA A 95 -5.08 26.54 16.71
CA ALA A 95 -4.41 27.69 16.08
C ALA A 95 -3.03 27.32 15.52
N GLY A 96 -2.75 27.69 14.25
CA GLY A 96 -1.48 27.47 13.58
C GLY A 96 -1.21 26.05 13.07
N VAL A 97 -2.09 25.08 13.35
CA VAL A 97 -1.88 23.68 12.95
C VAL A 97 -1.84 23.49 11.44
N GLY A 98 -2.61 24.27 10.68
CA GLY A 98 -2.63 24.17 9.23
C GLY A 98 -1.30 24.54 8.60
N GLU A 99 -0.70 25.63 9.02
CA GLU A 99 0.60 26.09 8.56
C GLU A 99 1.70 25.14 8.96
N GLU A 100 1.71 24.68 10.21
CA GLU A 100 2.72 23.76 10.72
C GLU A 100 2.67 22.39 10.05
N ALA A 101 1.48 21.85 9.78
CA ALA A 101 1.36 20.57 9.08
C ALA A 101 1.90 20.65 7.65
N LEU A 102 1.62 21.75 6.93
CA LEU A 102 2.15 21.96 5.59
C LEU A 102 3.66 22.23 5.62
N GLN A 103 4.14 23.04 6.58
CA GLN A 103 5.57 23.29 6.78
C GLN A 103 6.32 21.99 7.06
N LEU A 104 5.81 21.14 7.95
CA LEU A 104 6.38 19.82 8.26
C LEU A 104 6.48 18.95 6.99
N PHE A 105 5.45 18.96 6.13
CA PHE A 105 5.45 18.24 4.87
C PHE A 105 6.52 18.79 3.91
N ASP A 106 6.64 20.09 3.77
CA ASP A 106 7.63 20.75 2.91
C ASP A 106 9.07 20.51 3.39
N GLU A 107 9.31 20.60 4.70
CA GLU A 107 10.62 20.36 5.32
C GLU A 107 11.05 18.90 5.14
N TRP A 108 10.12 17.96 5.36
CA TRP A 108 10.37 16.56 5.16
C TRP A 108 10.72 16.25 3.71
N TRP A 109 10.02 16.86 2.77
CA TRP A 109 10.32 16.70 1.35
C TRP A 109 11.70 17.25 0.97
N ARG A 110 12.06 18.44 1.45
CA ARG A 110 13.38 19.05 1.23
C ARG A 110 14.51 18.23 1.85
N ASN A 111 14.28 17.61 2.99
CA ASN A 111 15.26 16.78 3.71
C ASN A 111 15.34 15.33 3.18
N ASN A 112 14.90 15.10 1.94
CA ASN A 112 15.04 13.82 1.24
C ASN A 112 14.30 12.63 1.86
N ILE A 113 13.15 12.84 2.49
CA ILE A 113 12.33 11.74 3.02
C ILE A 113 11.96 10.71 1.94
N GLN A 114 11.88 11.15 0.69
CA GLN A 114 11.69 10.28 -0.45
C GLN A 114 12.70 9.10 -0.49
N PHE A 115 13.86 9.23 0.19
CA PHE A 115 14.84 8.15 0.39
C PHE A 115 14.47 7.19 1.53
N GLU A 116 13.42 7.47 2.27
CA GLU A 116 13.01 6.71 3.43
C GLU A 116 11.60 6.15 3.29
N ILE A 117 11.04 6.17 2.08
CA ILE A 117 9.75 5.58 1.75
C ILE A 117 9.99 4.22 1.12
N TYR A 118 9.44 3.19 1.77
CA TYR A 118 9.51 1.81 1.31
C TYR A 118 8.12 1.33 0.96
N VAL A 119 7.98 0.70 -0.19
CA VAL A 119 6.69 0.21 -0.68
C VAL A 119 6.78 -1.21 -1.22
N THR A 120 5.66 -1.91 -1.15
CA THR A 120 5.35 -3.03 -2.01
C THR A 120 3.98 -2.79 -2.62
N SER A 121 3.87 -3.07 -3.92
CA SER A 121 2.65 -2.84 -4.69
C SER A 121 1.89 -4.13 -4.87
N VAL A 122 0.57 -4.05 -4.74
CA VAL A 122 -0.38 -5.11 -5.00
C VAL A 122 -1.53 -4.52 -5.84
N SER A 123 -2.31 -5.36 -6.49
CA SER A 123 -3.47 -4.93 -7.29
C SER A 123 -4.76 -5.51 -6.73
N GLU A 124 -5.91 -4.86 -6.98
CA GLU A 124 -7.20 -5.50 -6.71
C GLU A 124 -7.37 -6.72 -7.62
N HIS A 125 -7.84 -7.81 -7.04
CA HIS A 125 -8.15 -9.04 -7.76
C HIS A 125 -9.66 -9.25 -7.81
N ALA A 126 -10.19 -9.44 -9.00
CA ALA A 126 -11.59 -9.76 -9.21
C ALA A 126 -11.80 -11.28 -9.35
N ASP A 127 -12.95 -11.80 -8.93
CA ASP A 127 -13.26 -13.22 -9.04
C ASP A 127 -13.23 -13.73 -10.49
N THR A 128 -13.55 -12.87 -11.44
CA THR A 128 -13.43 -13.17 -12.89
C THR A 128 -11.98 -13.39 -13.34
N GLU A 129 -11.00 -12.97 -12.57
CA GLU A 129 -9.57 -13.12 -12.86
C GLU A 129 -8.98 -14.41 -12.25
N ASP A 130 -9.76 -15.19 -11.49
CA ASP A 130 -9.31 -16.38 -10.76
C ASP A 130 -8.68 -17.46 -11.64
N ALA A 131 -9.20 -17.63 -12.86
CA ALA A 131 -8.73 -18.66 -13.77
C ALA A 131 -7.48 -18.27 -14.59
N HIS A 132 -7.15 -16.99 -14.68
CA HIS A 132 -6.14 -16.55 -15.65
C HIS A 132 -5.29 -15.35 -15.23
N GLY A 133 -5.66 -14.61 -14.16
CA GLY A 133 -5.03 -13.34 -13.83
C GLY A 133 -5.39 -12.24 -14.84
N ARG A 134 -4.66 -11.13 -14.81
CA ARG A 134 -4.89 -9.97 -15.70
C ARG A 134 -3.78 -9.88 -16.76
N LEU A 135 -4.18 -9.82 -18.04
CA LEU A 135 -3.25 -9.80 -19.16
C LEU A 135 -2.24 -8.64 -19.12
N SER A 136 -2.71 -7.42 -18.81
CA SER A 136 -1.83 -6.25 -18.69
C SER A 136 -0.77 -6.44 -17.63
N MET A 137 -1.12 -7.06 -16.49
CA MET A 137 -0.19 -7.34 -15.40
C MET A 137 0.84 -8.42 -15.78
N TRP A 138 0.44 -9.44 -16.55
CA TRP A 138 1.40 -10.41 -17.09
C TRP A 138 2.42 -9.80 -18.04
N ARG A 139 2.05 -8.72 -18.75
CA ARG A 139 2.95 -7.98 -19.63
C ARG A 139 3.85 -7.00 -18.87
N ALA A 140 3.34 -6.39 -17.81
CA ALA A 140 4.05 -5.36 -17.04
C ALA A 140 5.04 -5.95 -16.01
N PHE A 141 4.68 -7.06 -15.37
CA PHE A 141 5.44 -7.61 -14.24
C PHE A 141 6.05 -8.97 -14.55
N GLY A 142 7.36 -9.06 -14.39
CA GLY A 142 8.18 -10.25 -14.62
C GLY A 142 9.29 -10.00 -15.65
N HIS A 143 10.35 -10.79 -15.56
CA HIS A 143 11.43 -10.73 -16.56
C HIS A 143 10.93 -11.17 -17.95
N VAL A 144 11.48 -10.57 -18.98
CA VAL A 144 11.12 -10.85 -20.39
C VAL A 144 11.30 -12.34 -20.73
N SER A 145 12.19 -13.05 -20.03
CA SER A 145 12.55 -14.46 -20.29
C SER A 145 12.16 -15.45 -19.19
N GLY A 146 11.45 -14.99 -18.11
CA GLY A 146 11.17 -15.82 -16.96
C GLY A 146 9.67 -16.16 -16.80
N ALA A 147 9.39 -17.25 -16.08
CA ALA A 147 8.04 -17.59 -15.67
C ALA A 147 7.51 -16.54 -14.67
N ARG A 148 6.22 -16.27 -14.73
CA ARG A 148 5.51 -15.28 -13.90
C ARG A 148 4.53 -15.95 -12.97
N ALA A 149 4.31 -15.35 -11.81
CA ALA A 149 3.29 -15.81 -10.87
C ALA A 149 2.57 -14.63 -10.23
N ALA A 150 1.38 -14.90 -9.76
CA ALA A 150 0.57 -13.95 -9.00
C ALA A 150 0.10 -14.62 -7.70
N ILE A 151 0.41 -14.01 -6.56
CA ILE A 151 -0.05 -14.47 -5.25
C ILE A 151 -1.31 -13.69 -4.92
N VAL A 152 -2.46 -14.33 -4.93
CA VAL A 152 -3.75 -13.76 -4.53
C VAL A 152 -3.90 -13.90 -3.03
N MET A 153 -4.25 -12.81 -2.36
CA MET A 153 -4.25 -12.72 -0.90
C MET A 153 -5.59 -12.21 -0.36
N ARG A 154 -5.99 -12.73 0.78
CA ARG A 154 -7.01 -12.18 1.67
C ARG A 154 -6.32 -11.36 2.74
N LEU A 155 -6.72 -10.12 2.88
CA LEU A 155 -6.11 -9.27 3.89
C LEU A 155 -6.69 -9.58 5.27
N PRO A 156 -5.86 -9.53 6.32
CA PRO A 156 -6.34 -9.52 7.68
C PRO A 156 -7.16 -8.24 7.96
N GLU A 157 -7.96 -8.26 9.00
CA GLU A 157 -8.60 -7.05 9.50
C GLU A 157 -7.52 -6.06 9.97
N PRO A 158 -7.72 -4.74 9.83
CA PRO A 158 -6.69 -3.77 10.19
C PRO A 158 -6.29 -3.82 11.65
N ALA A 159 -7.23 -4.10 12.53
CA ALA A 159 -6.94 -4.29 13.96
C ALA A 159 -5.98 -5.47 14.21
N GLU A 160 -5.97 -6.45 13.30
CA GLU A 160 -5.14 -7.65 13.40
C GLU A 160 -3.73 -7.48 12.80
N ALA A 161 -3.40 -6.33 12.23
CA ALA A 161 -2.10 -6.10 11.59
C ALA A 161 -1.40 -4.80 12.07
N LEU A 162 -1.83 -4.28 13.21
CA LEU A 162 -1.36 -2.99 13.76
C LEU A 162 0.13 -2.99 14.09
N GLY A 163 0.66 -4.10 14.58
CA GLY A 163 2.06 -4.23 14.94
C GLY A 163 3.03 -4.11 13.77
N LEU A 164 2.56 -4.34 12.55
CA LEU A 164 3.38 -4.14 11.36
C LEU A 164 3.71 -2.66 11.11
N ARG A 165 2.90 -1.72 11.61
CA ARG A 165 3.10 -0.28 11.42
C ARG A 165 3.24 0.14 9.96
N VAL A 166 2.60 -0.58 9.06
CA VAL A 166 2.51 -0.28 7.63
C VAL A 166 1.16 0.32 7.30
N MET A 167 1.12 1.13 6.25
CA MET A 167 -0.09 1.76 5.78
C MET A 167 -0.53 1.13 4.46
N LEU A 168 -1.73 0.56 4.41
CA LEU A 168 -2.36 0.08 3.18
C LEU A 168 -3.14 1.22 2.52
N SER A 169 -2.67 1.69 1.38
CA SER A 169 -3.26 2.81 0.65
C SER A 169 -3.68 2.44 -0.77
N PRO A 170 -4.92 2.74 -1.16
CA PRO A 170 -5.33 2.64 -2.57
C PRO A 170 -4.62 3.72 -3.39
N VAL A 171 -4.13 3.36 -4.57
CA VAL A 171 -3.60 4.35 -5.51
C VAL A 171 -4.75 5.15 -6.11
N ALA A 172 -4.58 6.46 -6.12
CA ALA A 172 -5.54 7.42 -6.66
C ALA A 172 -5.08 7.89 -8.04
N TYR A 173 -5.80 7.46 -9.06
CA TYR A 173 -5.54 7.81 -10.47
C TYR A 173 -6.27 9.10 -10.82
N PHE A 174 -5.77 10.22 -10.30
CA PHE A 174 -6.41 11.52 -10.45
C PHE A 174 -5.67 12.42 -11.42
N ASN A 175 -6.43 13.11 -12.26
CA ASN A 175 -5.98 14.36 -12.83
C ASN A 175 -6.09 15.50 -11.79
N TYR A 176 -5.58 16.68 -12.15
CA TYR A 176 -5.57 17.82 -11.21
C TYR A 176 -6.97 18.24 -10.72
N VAL A 177 -7.99 18.18 -11.60
CA VAL A 177 -9.37 18.56 -11.23
C VAL A 177 -9.96 17.57 -10.20
N GLU A 178 -9.66 16.28 -10.37
CA GLU A 178 -10.09 15.24 -9.44
C GLU A 178 -9.37 15.37 -8.10
N LEU A 179 -8.05 15.62 -8.11
CA LEU A 179 -7.30 15.89 -6.88
C LEU A 179 -7.87 17.11 -6.14
N GLU A 180 -8.13 18.20 -6.83
CA GLU A 180 -8.72 19.40 -6.23
C GLU A 180 -10.07 19.09 -5.56
N LYS A 181 -10.94 18.30 -6.22
CA LYS A 181 -12.21 17.86 -5.63
C LYS A 181 -12.00 17.07 -4.34
N GLN A 182 -11.01 16.18 -4.31
CA GLN A 182 -10.72 15.35 -3.12
C GLN A 182 -10.12 16.20 -1.98
N LEU A 183 -9.19 17.10 -2.26
CA LEU A 183 -8.64 18.00 -1.23
C LEU A 183 -9.74 18.94 -0.67
N ASN A 184 -10.62 19.44 -1.52
CA ASN A 184 -11.78 20.20 -1.07
C ASN A 184 -12.76 19.35 -0.23
N ARG A 185 -12.86 18.03 -0.50
CA ARG A 185 -13.62 17.09 0.34
C ARG A 185 -12.96 16.94 1.72
N VAL A 186 -11.65 16.81 1.79
CA VAL A 186 -10.89 16.79 3.04
C VAL A 186 -11.13 18.07 3.84
N ILE A 187 -11.02 19.24 3.21
CA ILE A 187 -11.26 20.55 3.86
C ILE A 187 -12.70 20.63 4.42
N ARG A 188 -13.70 20.14 3.68
CA ARG A 188 -15.08 20.08 4.19
C ARG A 188 -15.23 19.12 5.36
N SER A 189 -14.61 17.94 5.27
CA SER A 189 -14.63 16.94 6.33
C SER A 189 -14.02 17.49 7.64
N ILE A 190 -12.89 18.19 7.56
CA ILE A 190 -12.27 18.86 8.71
C ILE A 190 -13.26 19.85 9.34
N LYS A 191 -13.93 20.70 8.52
CA LYS A 191 -14.90 21.68 9.02
C LYS A 191 -16.10 21.03 9.70
N GLN A 192 -16.59 19.91 9.17
CA GLN A 192 -17.71 19.17 9.72
C GLN A 192 -17.39 18.47 11.04
N HIS A 193 -16.14 18.04 11.22
CA HIS A 193 -15.68 17.31 12.40
C HIS A 193 -14.77 18.15 13.31
N LYS A 194 -14.88 19.47 13.25
CA LYS A 194 -13.98 20.39 13.97
C LYS A 194 -13.95 20.14 15.48
N GLU A 195 -15.10 19.80 16.09
CA GLU A 195 -15.22 19.55 17.53
C GLU A 195 -14.48 18.29 17.95
N PHE A 196 -14.57 17.23 17.14
CA PHE A 196 -13.79 16.03 17.35
C PHE A 196 -12.27 16.31 17.22
N LEU A 197 -11.85 17.01 16.17
CA LEU A 197 -10.44 17.35 15.98
C LEU A 197 -9.92 18.26 17.11
N ALA A 198 -10.73 19.23 17.56
CA ALA A 198 -10.37 20.10 18.67
C ALA A 198 -10.30 19.40 20.04
N SER A 199 -10.97 18.24 20.20
CA SER A 199 -10.91 17.43 21.42
C SER A 199 -9.62 16.58 21.53
N LEU A 200 -8.86 16.46 20.43
CA LEU A 200 -7.62 15.69 20.38
C LEU A 200 -6.42 16.56 20.72
N PRO A 201 -5.30 15.97 21.17
CA PRO A 201 -4.04 16.70 21.31
C PRO A 201 -3.63 17.35 19.98
N ARG A 202 -3.19 18.60 20.05
CA ARG A 202 -2.79 19.41 18.90
C ARG A 202 -1.77 18.70 17.99
N ASP A 203 -0.76 18.09 18.60
CA ASP A 203 0.30 17.38 17.87
C ASP A 203 -0.22 16.15 17.12
N ILE A 204 -1.19 15.43 17.67
CA ILE A 204 -1.85 14.31 16.98
C ILE A 204 -2.52 14.79 15.68
N VAL A 205 -3.25 15.90 15.72
CA VAL A 205 -3.92 16.45 14.53
C VAL A 205 -2.90 16.92 13.49
N LYS A 206 -1.82 17.58 13.92
CA LYS A 206 -0.71 18.03 13.07
C LYS A 206 -0.03 16.84 12.36
N GLU A 207 0.36 15.83 13.12
CA GLU A 207 1.05 14.65 12.61
C GLU A 207 0.17 13.84 11.66
N MET A 208 -1.10 13.64 12.01
CA MET A 208 -2.04 12.92 11.13
C MET A 208 -2.31 13.70 9.83
N MET A 209 -2.34 15.03 9.86
CA MET A 209 -2.45 15.82 8.63
C MET A 209 -1.19 15.73 7.77
N PHE A 210 -0.02 15.75 8.39
CA PHE A 210 1.25 15.50 7.71
C PHE A 210 1.27 14.10 7.04
N ILE A 211 0.87 13.04 7.77
CA ILE A 211 0.77 11.68 7.23
C ILE A 211 -0.23 11.62 6.07
N THR A 212 -1.33 12.37 6.15
CA THR A 212 -2.33 12.47 5.07
C THR A 212 -1.72 13.05 3.79
N LEU A 213 -0.95 14.13 3.90
CA LEU A 213 -0.28 14.75 2.74
C LEU A 213 0.79 13.82 2.15
N LEU A 214 1.55 13.16 3.02
CA LEU A 214 2.57 12.21 2.62
C LEU A 214 1.98 11.00 1.91
N ASN A 215 0.90 10.42 2.47
CA ASN A 215 0.18 9.33 1.84
C ASN A 215 -0.40 9.74 0.48
N ALA A 216 -0.94 10.95 0.37
CA ALA A 216 -1.42 11.46 -0.90
C ALA A 216 -0.28 11.57 -1.93
N ALA A 217 0.90 12.09 -1.54
CA ALA A 217 2.05 12.17 -2.44
C ALA A 217 2.51 10.80 -2.94
N VAL A 218 2.52 9.79 -2.06
CA VAL A 218 2.98 8.42 -2.39
C VAL A 218 1.94 7.62 -3.17
N SER A 219 0.66 7.96 -3.05
CA SER A 219 -0.45 7.17 -3.63
C SER A 219 -1.14 7.84 -4.82
N LEU A 220 -0.64 8.99 -5.30
CA LEU A 220 -1.12 9.60 -6.54
C LEU A 220 -0.37 9.03 -7.73
N LYS A 221 -1.10 8.62 -8.77
CA LYS A 221 -0.57 8.09 -10.02
C LYS A 221 -1.34 8.66 -11.21
N HIS A 222 -0.66 8.78 -12.34
CA HIS A 222 -1.28 9.27 -13.57
C HIS A 222 -2.45 8.36 -13.99
N GLU A 223 -3.56 8.96 -14.47
CA GLU A 223 -4.79 8.24 -14.82
C GLU A 223 -4.62 7.13 -15.87
N GLY A 224 -3.60 7.24 -16.73
CA GLY A 224 -3.27 6.22 -17.73
C GLY A 224 -2.89 4.84 -17.15
N PHE A 225 -2.57 4.76 -15.85
CA PHE A 225 -2.25 3.50 -15.16
C PHE A 225 -3.45 2.90 -14.41
N ARG A 226 -4.66 3.43 -14.58
CA ARG A 226 -5.87 3.01 -13.83
C ARG A 226 -6.19 1.52 -13.94
N GLU A 227 -5.75 0.87 -15.03
CA GLU A 227 -5.94 -0.56 -15.24
C GLU A 227 -5.18 -1.42 -14.22
N GLU A 228 -4.10 -0.91 -13.63
CA GLU A 228 -3.33 -1.63 -12.61
C GLU A 228 -4.12 -1.86 -11.33
N ARG A 229 -5.12 -1.00 -11.02
CA ARG A 229 -5.91 -1.06 -9.77
C ARG A 229 -5.04 -1.25 -8.55
N GLU A 230 -3.95 -0.48 -8.52
CA GLU A 230 -2.86 -0.65 -7.55
C GLU A 230 -3.27 -0.23 -6.13
N TRP A 231 -2.73 -0.95 -5.17
CA TRP A 231 -2.66 -0.58 -3.76
C TRP A 231 -1.20 -0.63 -3.33
N ARG A 232 -0.83 0.23 -2.42
CA ARG A 232 0.51 0.29 -1.86
C ARG A 232 0.50 -0.03 -0.39
N ILE A 233 1.36 -0.96 0.02
CA ILE A 233 1.73 -1.14 1.42
C ILE A 233 2.95 -0.24 1.60
N VAL A 234 2.81 0.81 2.42
CA VAL A 234 3.81 1.87 2.60
C VAL A 234 4.38 1.78 4.01
N TYR A 235 5.69 1.85 4.11
CA TYR A 235 6.42 1.93 5.36
C TYR A 235 7.40 3.11 5.36
N ILE A 236 7.37 3.90 6.43
CA ILE A 236 8.23 5.05 6.63
C ILE A 236 8.83 4.95 8.02
N PRO A 237 10.07 4.43 8.17
CA PRO A 237 10.67 4.11 9.47
C PRO A 237 10.71 5.27 10.45
N ARG A 238 10.91 6.50 9.94
CA ARG A 238 10.94 7.72 10.79
C ARG A 238 9.59 8.12 11.35
N VAL A 239 8.50 7.74 10.67
CA VAL A 239 7.14 8.11 11.13
C VAL A 239 6.63 7.08 12.12
N HIS A 240 6.75 5.79 11.77
CA HIS A 240 6.25 4.69 12.59
C HIS A 240 7.25 3.53 12.57
N GLN A 241 8.08 3.44 13.59
CA GLN A 241 9.02 2.33 13.70
C GLN A 241 8.30 1.05 14.12
N SER A 242 8.45 -0.02 13.32
CA SER A 242 7.99 -1.37 13.65
C SER A 242 9.16 -2.21 14.16
N LYS A 243 8.93 -2.96 15.25
CA LYS A 243 9.87 -3.95 15.75
C LYS A 243 9.93 -5.21 14.88
N LEU A 244 8.89 -5.44 14.10
CA LEU A 244 8.71 -6.65 13.30
C LEU A 244 9.35 -6.55 11.91
N LEU A 245 9.47 -5.33 11.37
CA LEU A 245 10.05 -5.11 10.05
C LEU A 245 11.58 -5.05 10.13
N LEU A 246 12.21 -6.14 9.74
CA LEU A 246 13.67 -6.22 9.67
C LEU A 246 14.17 -5.57 8.37
N SER A 247 15.27 -4.83 8.47
CA SER A 247 15.94 -4.26 7.30
C SER A 247 17.22 -5.02 6.98
N ASN A 248 17.46 -5.26 5.68
CA ASN A 248 18.69 -5.85 5.17
C ASN A 248 19.11 -5.15 3.88
N THR A 249 20.40 -5.20 3.58
CA THR A 249 20.89 -4.88 2.24
C THR A 249 20.74 -6.10 1.34
N GLU A 250 19.99 -5.95 0.26
CA GLU A 250 19.78 -7.00 -0.75
C GLU A 250 20.25 -6.51 -2.13
N ILE A 251 20.68 -7.44 -2.96
CA ILE A 251 21.08 -7.14 -4.34
C ILE A 251 19.88 -7.47 -5.24
N ILE A 252 19.29 -6.45 -5.86
CA ILE A 252 18.16 -6.60 -6.77
C ILE A 252 18.57 -6.03 -8.12
N GLU A 253 18.56 -6.87 -9.16
CA GLU A 253 18.99 -6.51 -10.53
C GLU A 253 20.41 -5.89 -10.56
N GLY A 254 21.30 -6.43 -9.72
CA GLY A 254 22.69 -5.96 -9.62
C GLY A 254 22.89 -4.70 -8.77
N VAL A 255 21.84 -4.11 -8.20
CA VAL A 255 21.90 -2.90 -7.38
C VAL A 255 21.76 -3.27 -5.90
N PRO A 256 22.80 -3.03 -5.05
CA PRO A 256 22.66 -3.13 -3.59
C PRO A 256 21.71 -2.07 -3.07
N GLN A 257 20.68 -2.47 -2.35
CA GLN A 257 19.68 -1.55 -1.79
C GLN A 257 19.16 -2.05 -0.44
N LEU A 258 18.84 -1.12 0.45
CA LEU A 258 18.17 -1.43 1.69
C LEU A 258 16.72 -1.81 1.39
N VAL A 259 16.27 -2.93 1.95
CA VAL A 259 14.87 -3.37 1.91
C VAL A 259 14.36 -3.59 3.32
N TYR A 260 13.07 -3.36 3.52
CA TYR A 260 12.38 -3.82 4.72
C TYR A 260 11.58 -5.07 4.40
N LYS A 261 11.49 -5.99 5.36
CA LYS A 261 10.85 -7.30 5.19
C LYS A 261 9.64 -7.40 6.09
N ILE A 262 8.46 -7.53 5.51
CA ILE A 262 7.22 -7.81 6.23
C ILE A 262 7.20 -9.30 6.54
N PRO A 263 7.20 -9.72 7.81
CA PRO A 263 7.11 -11.13 8.16
C PRO A 263 5.68 -11.64 7.90
N LEU A 264 5.55 -12.79 7.26
CA LEU A 264 4.30 -13.54 7.11
C LEU A 264 4.19 -14.56 8.25
N LYS A 265 4.18 -14.05 9.47
CA LYS A 265 4.12 -14.80 10.72
C LYS A 265 3.27 -14.06 11.73
N ASP A 266 2.32 -14.74 12.33
CA ASP A 266 1.48 -14.19 13.37
C ASP A 266 2.29 -13.94 14.66
N SER A 267 1.96 -12.86 15.36
CA SER A 267 2.50 -12.48 16.67
C SER A 267 1.38 -11.82 17.47
N GLN A 268 0.76 -12.57 18.36
CA GLN A 268 -0.33 -12.03 19.20
C GLN A 268 0.17 -10.94 20.15
N GLU A 269 1.43 -11.03 20.62
CA GLU A 269 2.03 -10.02 21.48
C GLU A 269 2.20 -8.67 20.80
N ASP A 270 2.30 -8.67 19.46
CA ASP A 270 2.50 -7.49 18.64
C ASP A 270 1.25 -7.06 17.86
N ASP A 271 0.08 -7.56 18.18
CA ASP A 271 -1.18 -7.32 17.47
C ASP A 271 -1.06 -7.65 15.96
N VAL A 272 -0.52 -8.84 15.62
CA VAL A 272 -0.40 -9.34 14.25
C VAL A 272 -0.98 -10.75 14.16
N VAL A 273 -2.09 -10.90 13.45
CA VAL A 273 -2.82 -12.17 13.27
C VAL A 273 -3.31 -12.26 11.81
N GLY A 274 -3.39 -13.47 11.27
CA GLY A 274 -3.94 -13.71 9.94
C GLY A 274 -3.00 -13.36 8.78
N VAL A 275 -1.71 -13.10 9.07
CA VAL A 275 -0.68 -12.83 8.06
C VAL A 275 0.10 -14.07 7.64
N GLU A 276 -0.07 -15.22 8.31
CA GLU A 276 0.56 -16.47 7.93
C GLU A 276 0.06 -16.96 6.56
N ILE A 277 0.94 -17.61 5.80
CA ILE A 277 0.66 -18.09 4.43
C ILE A 277 -0.64 -18.89 4.33
N PRO A 278 -0.96 -19.85 5.23
CA PRO A 278 -2.21 -20.60 5.15
C PRO A 278 -3.48 -19.75 5.22
N ALA A 279 -3.45 -18.66 6.01
CA ALA A 279 -4.56 -17.72 6.17
C ALA A 279 -4.57 -16.65 5.06
N LEU A 280 -3.39 -16.10 4.77
CA LEU A 280 -3.23 -14.97 3.87
C LEU A 280 -3.39 -15.35 2.38
N VAL A 281 -2.76 -16.46 1.93
CA VAL A 281 -2.73 -16.82 0.51
C VAL A 281 -3.98 -17.58 0.10
N ASP A 282 -4.81 -16.94 -0.74
CA ASP A 282 -6.00 -17.57 -1.32
C ASP A 282 -5.61 -18.57 -2.42
N ARG A 283 -4.77 -18.13 -3.36
CA ARG A 283 -4.24 -18.94 -4.46
C ARG A 283 -2.98 -18.38 -5.06
N VAL A 284 -2.30 -19.20 -5.85
CA VAL A 284 -1.20 -18.80 -6.73
C VAL A 284 -1.62 -19.05 -8.17
N ILE A 285 -1.60 -18.01 -9.00
CA ILE A 285 -1.84 -18.12 -10.44
C ILE A 285 -0.49 -18.09 -11.15
N ILE A 286 -0.19 -19.15 -11.88
CA ILE A 286 1.00 -19.25 -12.74
C ILE A 286 0.66 -18.57 -14.05
N GLY A 287 1.46 -17.57 -14.43
CA GLY A 287 1.31 -16.86 -15.70
C GLY A 287 1.58 -17.76 -16.91
N PRO A 288 1.28 -17.27 -18.11
CA PRO A 288 1.56 -17.99 -19.34
C PRO A 288 3.03 -18.41 -19.42
N THR A 289 3.29 -19.70 -19.63
CA THR A 289 4.64 -20.30 -19.62
C THR A 289 4.67 -21.59 -20.46
N ALA A 290 5.87 -21.93 -20.96
CA ALA A 290 6.12 -23.21 -21.62
C ALA A 290 6.23 -24.41 -20.64
N TYR A 291 6.35 -24.13 -19.31
CA TYR A 291 6.62 -25.16 -18.29
C TYR A 291 5.58 -25.17 -17.18
N PRO A 292 4.27 -25.26 -17.49
CA PRO A 292 3.22 -25.11 -16.46
C PRO A 292 3.27 -26.21 -15.39
N ILE A 293 3.51 -27.46 -15.77
CA ILE A 293 3.48 -28.62 -14.84
C ILE A 293 4.64 -28.56 -13.82
N PRO A 294 5.92 -28.38 -14.21
CA PRO A 294 7.03 -28.27 -13.26
C PRO A 294 6.86 -27.09 -12.32
N ILE A 295 6.37 -25.95 -12.81
CA ILE A 295 6.16 -24.75 -11.99
C ILE A 295 5.01 -24.98 -10.99
N ALA A 296 3.89 -25.56 -11.43
CA ALA A 296 2.77 -25.88 -10.55
C ALA A 296 3.19 -26.83 -9.41
N HIS A 297 4.00 -27.85 -9.73
CA HIS A 297 4.54 -28.77 -8.74
C HIS A 297 5.45 -28.09 -7.72
N ALA A 298 6.33 -27.17 -8.18
CA ALA A 298 7.20 -26.41 -7.30
C ALA A 298 6.39 -25.49 -6.34
N PHE A 299 5.35 -24.82 -6.82
CA PHE A 299 4.46 -24.01 -5.96
C PHE A 299 3.65 -24.86 -5.00
N MET A 300 3.19 -26.06 -5.42
CA MET A 300 2.50 -26.99 -4.53
C MET A 300 3.39 -27.37 -3.33
N ILE A 301 4.64 -27.75 -3.59
CA ILE A 301 5.61 -28.08 -2.52
C ILE A 301 5.87 -26.85 -1.63
N ALA A 302 6.05 -25.66 -2.21
CA ALA A 302 6.29 -24.45 -1.44
C ALA A 302 5.11 -24.10 -0.50
N LEU A 303 3.87 -24.23 -0.97
CA LEU A 303 2.67 -24.02 -0.16
C LEU A 303 2.53 -25.08 0.94
N GLN A 304 2.80 -26.37 0.63
CA GLN A 304 2.80 -27.45 1.64
C GLN A 304 3.84 -27.20 2.74
N ASN A 305 5.07 -26.80 2.36
CA ASN A 305 6.12 -26.46 3.32
C ASN A 305 5.78 -25.21 4.16
N ALA A 306 4.94 -24.32 3.63
CA ALA A 306 4.42 -23.18 4.35
C ALA A 306 3.25 -23.52 5.28
N GLY A 307 2.75 -24.78 5.27
CA GLY A 307 1.66 -25.27 6.14
C GLY A 307 0.27 -25.28 5.48
N VAL A 308 0.17 -25.08 4.16
CA VAL A 308 -1.10 -25.12 3.43
C VAL A 308 -1.50 -26.55 3.15
N THR A 309 -2.57 -27.03 3.76
CA THR A 309 -3.03 -28.42 3.64
C THR A 309 -3.71 -28.75 2.31
N ASP A 310 -4.37 -27.74 1.72
CA ASP A 310 -5.09 -27.82 0.44
C ASP A 310 -4.28 -27.21 -0.74
N ALA A 311 -2.95 -27.27 -0.68
CA ALA A 311 -2.03 -26.60 -1.60
C ALA A 311 -2.34 -26.84 -3.08
N ALA A 312 -2.71 -28.08 -3.46
CA ALA A 312 -3.00 -28.41 -4.85
C ALA A 312 -4.21 -27.64 -5.40
N SER A 313 -5.24 -27.41 -4.60
CA SER A 313 -6.45 -26.65 -5.00
C SER A 313 -6.23 -25.16 -5.10
N ARG A 314 -5.15 -24.64 -4.48
CA ARG A 314 -4.79 -23.22 -4.53
C ARG A 314 -3.88 -22.84 -5.70
N ILE A 315 -3.56 -23.79 -6.59
CA ILE A 315 -2.71 -23.50 -7.75
C ILE A 315 -3.53 -23.48 -9.02
N VAL A 316 -3.41 -22.40 -9.77
CA VAL A 316 -4.10 -22.20 -11.05
C VAL A 316 -3.04 -21.90 -12.11
N VAL A 317 -3.19 -22.50 -13.29
CA VAL A 317 -2.37 -22.17 -14.46
C VAL A 317 -3.19 -21.30 -15.38
N SER A 318 -2.66 -20.11 -15.70
CA SER A 318 -3.32 -19.18 -16.63
C SER A 318 -3.49 -19.82 -18.01
N ASN A 319 -4.70 -19.72 -18.53
CA ASN A 319 -5.05 -20.18 -19.88
C ASN A 319 -4.95 -19.07 -20.94
N ILE A 320 -4.39 -17.91 -20.61
CA ILE A 320 -4.18 -16.82 -21.56
C ILE A 320 -3.16 -17.28 -22.63
N PRO A 321 -3.51 -17.24 -23.93
CA PRO A 321 -2.63 -17.72 -25.00
C PRO A 321 -1.54 -16.68 -25.32
N LEU A 322 -0.69 -16.35 -24.36
CA LEU A 322 0.53 -15.58 -24.60
C LEU A 322 1.66 -16.53 -24.97
N ARG A 323 2.38 -16.21 -26.03
CA ARG A 323 3.68 -16.85 -26.29
C ARG A 323 4.68 -16.31 -25.26
N PRO A 324 5.39 -17.19 -24.55
CA PRO A 324 6.42 -16.80 -23.59
C PRO A 324 7.57 -16.06 -24.27
#